data_f6c2cd7fefaf92eb912eefc265ced4b2
#
_entry.id   f6c2cd7fefaf92eb912eefc265ced4b2
#
_cell.length_a   1.000
_cell.length_b   1.000
_cell.length_c   1.000
_cell.angle_alpha   90.00
_cell.angle_beta   90.00
_cell.angle_gamma   90.00
#
_symmetry.space_group_name_H-M   'P 1'
#
loop_
_entity.id
_entity.type
_entity.pdbx_description
1 polymer ?
#
loop_
_entity_poly.entity_id
_entity_poly.type
_entity_poly.pdbx_seq_one_letter_code
_entity_poly.pdbx_strand_id
1 'polypeptide(L)'
;MTTNLEPGRPAAGVLLYWLPLGAGGHFVRWNGRLYEAVTARRRHRPAADLYHSALEVLIDADRHVIEMAPVWATRAADRGVVVEGPVGLPWLGRFAAFRYEVRRWRAGVIPDLAEAVDGPHLVGDDAARARRLLELVPQAPPVTWGRDELRTGDMWNSNSLIAWLLACSGHDMRTVGPPARGRAPGWQAGLVLAARRQEGRRSCPQRHAGPDAQLVQRVEWR
;
A
#
# COMPACT_ATOMS: atom_id res chain seq x y z
N MET A 1 15.53 25.93 0.92
CA MET A 1 14.91 25.61 -0.37
C MET A 1 13.42 25.53 -0.14
N THR A 2 12.72 26.59 -0.50
CA THR A 2 11.26 26.70 -0.39
C THR A 2 10.64 25.82 -1.48
N THR A 3 9.99 24.75 -1.08
CA THR A 3 9.22 23.89 -1.98
C THR A 3 8.01 24.69 -2.46
N ASN A 4 8.03 25.15 -3.70
CA ASN A 4 6.86 25.71 -4.36
C ASN A 4 5.79 24.60 -4.44
N LEU A 5 4.82 24.66 -3.52
CA LEU A 5 3.59 23.89 -3.64
C LEU A 5 2.84 24.44 -4.86
N GLU A 6 2.52 23.59 -5.80
CA GLU A 6 1.67 23.97 -6.93
C GLU A 6 0.34 24.55 -6.43
N PRO A 7 -0.16 25.64 -7.06
CA PRO A 7 -1.42 26.27 -6.63
C PRO A 7 -2.57 25.27 -6.75
N GLY A 8 -3.23 24.96 -5.62
CA GLY A 8 -4.37 24.02 -5.55
C GLY A 8 -4.11 22.70 -4.83
N ARG A 9 -2.88 22.43 -4.41
CA ARG A 9 -2.57 21.24 -3.62
C ARG A 9 -2.99 21.42 -2.15
N PRO A 10 -3.70 20.46 -1.54
CA PRO A 10 -4.10 20.57 -0.14
C PRO A 10 -2.87 20.58 0.78
N ALA A 11 -2.95 21.32 1.91
CA ALA A 11 -1.89 21.35 2.93
C ALA A 11 -1.68 19.98 3.61
N ALA A 12 -2.74 19.15 3.65
CA ALA A 12 -2.70 17.74 4.06
C ALA A 12 -3.64 16.94 3.16
N GLY A 13 -3.29 15.71 2.84
CA GLY A 13 -4.15 14.88 2.03
C GLY A 13 -3.49 13.58 1.55
N VAL A 14 -4.32 12.71 1.02
CA VAL A 14 -3.91 11.43 0.43
C VAL A 14 -4.35 11.41 -1.02
N LEU A 15 -3.40 11.35 -1.92
CA LEU A 15 -3.58 11.27 -3.37
C LEU A 15 -3.29 9.84 -3.83
N LEU A 16 -4.22 9.24 -4.55
CA LEU A 16 -4.11 7.92 -5.14
C LEU A 16 -3.84 8.04 -6.64
N TYR A 17 -2.86 7.30 -7.11
CA TYR A 17 -2.53 7.19 -8.54
C TYR A 17 -2.82 5.78 -9.04
N TRP A 18 -3.48 5.71 -10.19
CA TRP A 18 -3.69 4.48 -10.94
C TRP A 18 -2.74 4.46 -12.14
N LEU A 19 -1.83 3.51 -12.12
CA LEU A 19 -0.79 3.36 -13.14
C LEU A 19 -1.07 2.11 -13.95
N PRO A 20 -1.10 2.17 -15.30
CA PRO A 20 -1.30 1.00 -16.13
C PRO A 20 -0.26 -0.07 -15.82
N LEU A 21 -0.69 -1.31 -15.65
CA LEU A 21 0.23 -2.40 -15.35
C LEU A 21 1.19 -2.62 -16.52
N GLY A 22 2.48 -2.35 -16.29
CA GLY A 22 3.51 -2.41 -17.32
C GLY A 22 3.93 -1.05 -17.88
N ALA A 23 3.48 0.05 -17.29
CA ALA A 23 4.18 1.32 -17.39
C ALA A 23 5.66 1.08 -17.07
N GLY A 24 6.59 1.57 -17.85
CA GLY A 24 8.04 1.47 -17.59
C GLY A 24 8.75 0.14 -17.86
N GLY A 25 8.07 -0.95 -18.26
CA GLY A 25 8.75 -2.20 -18.54
C GLY A 25 7.98 -3.20 -19.41
N HIS A 26 8.56 -3.58 -20.56
CA HIS A 26 7.94 -4.54 -21.50
C HIS A 26 7.60 -5.90 -20.87
N PHE A 27 8.43 -6.38 -19.93
CA PHE A 27 8.25 -7.70 -19.31
C PHE A 27 7.05 -7.74 -18.36
N VAL A 28 6.87 -6.72 -17.54
CA VAL A 28 5.73 -6.61 -16.61
C VAL A 28 4.42 -6.45 -17.38
N ARG A 29 4.46 -5.68 -18.48
CA ARG A 29 3.31 -5.49 -19.37
C ARG A 29 2.84 -6.79 -20.03
N TRP A 30 3.76 -7.63 -20.44
CA TRP A 30 3.44 -8.92 -21.08
C TRP A 30 2.84 -9.92 -20.07
N ASN A 31 3.45 -10.04 -18.90
CA ASN A 31 2.94 -10.89 -17.82
C ASN A 31 1.57 -10.45 -17.31
N GLY A 32 1.33 -9.15 -17.17
CA GLY A 32 0.02 -8.61 -16.80
C GLY A 32 -1.06 -8.93 -17.83
N ARG A 33 -0.79 -8.74 -19.10
CA ARG A 33 -1.72 -9.08 -20.20
C ARG A 33 -2.02 -10.58 -20.26
N LEU A 34 -1.01 -11.42 -20.10
CA LEU A 34 -1.19 -12.88 -20.11
C LEU A 34 -2.03 -13.32 -18.89
N TYR A 35 -1.71 -12.80 -17.70
CA TYR A 35 -2.49 -13.07 -16.49
C TYR A 35 -3.96 -12.65 -16.67
N GLU A 36 -4.20 -11.45 -17.21
CA GLU A 36 -5.56 -10.97 -17.43
C GLU A 36 -6.30 -11.80 -18.49
N ALA A 37 -5.67 -12.15 -19.60
CA ALA A 37 -6.28 -12.98 -20.63
C ALA A 37 -6.70 -14.36 -20.08
N VAL A 38 -5.84 -15.01 -19.30
CA VAL A 38 -6.15 -16.30 -18.66
C VAL A 38 -7.27 -16.16 -17.65
N THR A 39 -7.21 -15.11 -16.81
CA THR A 39 -8.21 -14.86 -15.76
C THR A 39 -9.56 -14.49 -16.34
N ALA A 40 -9.60 -13.63 -17.37
CA ALA A 40 -10.80 -13.24 -18.08
C ALA A 40 -11.49 -14.45 -18.71
N ARG A 41 -10.68 -15.31 -19.39
CA ARG A 41 -11.18 -16.55 -20.00
C ARG A 41 -11.75 -17.53 -18.96
N ARG A 42 -11.05 -17.72 -17.83
CA ARG A 42 -11.53 -18.60 -16.74
C ARG A 42 -12.81 -18.07 -16.09
N ARG A 43 -13.00 -16.77 -16.05
CA ARG A 43 -14.15 -16.10 -15.44
C ARG A 43 -15.24 -15.73 -16.45
N HIS A 44 -15.11 -16.15 -17.72
CA HIS A 44 -16.07 -15.90 -18.81
C HIS A 44 -16.47 -14.41 -18.93
N ARG A 45 -15.47 -13.51 -18.89
CA ARG A 45 -15.66 -12.08 -19.03
C ARG A 45 -14.70 -11.44 -20.03
N PRO A 46 -14.98 -10.22 -20.55
CA PRO A 46 -14.02 -9.47 -21.36
C PRO A 46 -12.72 -9.19 -20.57
N ALA A 47 -11.60 -9.10 -21.31
CA ALA A 47 -10.35 -8.58 -20.75
C ALA A 47 -10.53 -7.10 -20.38
N ALA A 48 -9.88 -6.67 -19.30
CA ALA A 48 -9.91 -5.30 -18.80
C ALA A 48 -8.49 -4.77 -18.69
N ASP A 49 -8.35 -3.45 -18.68
CA ASP A 49 -7.08 -2.82 -18.36
C ASP A 49 -6.73 -3.08 -16.90
N LEU A 50 -5.48 -3.43 -16.66
CA LEU A 50 -4.97 -3.69 -15.33
C LEU A 50 -4.19 -2.49 -14.83
N TYR A 51 -4.45 -2.12 -13.57
CA TYR A 51 -3.79 -1.02 -12.89
C TYR A 51 -3.07 -1.51 -11.64
N HIS A 52 -1.94 -0.90 -11.34
CA HIS A 52 -1.37 -0.89 -10.00
C HIS A 52 -1.53 0.49 -9.37
N SER A 53 -1.39 0.57 -8.06
CA SER A 53 -1.64 1.79 -7.31
C SER A 53 -0.42 2.21 -6.49
N ALA A 54 -0.28 3.53 -6.36
CA ALA A 54 0.66 4.19 -5.46
C ALA A 54 -0.03 5.37 -4.78
N LEU A 55 0.50 5.81 -3.64
CA LEU A 55 -0.02 6.99 -2.93
C LEU A 55 1.03 8.09 -2.81
N GLU A 56 0.57 9.32 -2.86
CA GLU A 56 1.25 10.44 -2.23
C GLU A 56 0.47 10.87 -0.98
N VAL A 57 1.19 11.05 0.10
CA VAL A 57 0.65 11.55 1.36
C VAL A 57 1.29 12.89 1.66
N LEU A 58 0.46 13.92 1.75
CA LEU A 58 0.85 15.29 2.05
C LEU A 58 0.53 15.58 3.51
N ILE A 59 1.51 16.01 4.28
CA ILE A 59 1.33 16.38 5.69
C ILE A 59 2.48 17.23 6.19
N ASP A 60 2.17 18.25 7.00
CA ASP A 60 3.15 19.10 7.67
C ASP A 60 4.22 19.67 6.70
N ALA A 61 3.81 20.08 5.49
CA ALA A 61 4.64 20.50 4.37
C ALA A 61 5.54 19.41 3.76
N ASP A 62 5.46 18.18 4.24
CA ASP A 62 6.16 17.03 3.70
C ASP A 62 5.29 16.25 2.70
N ARG A 63 5.96 15.65 1.73
CA ARG A 63 5.38 14.75 0.75
C ARG A 63 6.03 13.36 0.89
N HIS A 64 5.21 12.36 1.11
CA HIS A 64 5.66 10.97 1.17
C HIS A 64 5.05 10.17 0.04
N VAL A 65 5.87 9.42 -0.69
CA VAL A 65 5.42 8.42 -1.65
C VAL A 65 5.34 7.08 -0.93
N ILE A 66 4.19 6.40 -1.08
CA ILE A 66 3.97 5.05 -0.60
C ILE A 66 3.79 4.14 -1.80
N GLU A 67 4.68 3.20 -1.94
CA GLU A 67 4.63 2.20 -3.01
C GLU A 67 5.12 0.83 -2.54
N MET A 68 4.74 -0.20 -3.28
CA MET A 68 5.28 -1.54 -3.18
C MET A 68 5.89 -1.91 -4.52
N ALA A 69 7.20 -2.10 -4.54
CA ALA A 69 7.95 -2.31 -5.78
C ALA A 69 9.02 -3.40 -5.59
N PRO A 70 9.46 -4.08 -6.66
CA PRO A 70 10.60 -4.98 -6.58
C PRO A 70 11.86 -4.24 -6.14
N VAL A 71 12.73 -4.91 -5.38
CA VAL A 71 14.00 -4.34 -4.86
C VAL A 71 14.87 -3.72 -5.97
N TRP A 72 14.86 -4.30 -7.15
CA TRP A 72 15.66 -3.84 -8.31
C TRP A 72 15.01 -2.70 -9.10
N ALA A 73 13.78 -2.28 -8.76
CA ALA A 73 13.07 -1.24 -9.51
C ALA A 73 13.71 0.15 -9.38
N THR A 74 14.49 0.39 -8.32
CA THR A 74 15.26 1.63 -8.16
C THR A 74 16.55 1.38 -7.39
N ARG A 75 17.58 2.18 -7.70
CA ARG A 75 18.89 2.14 -7.04
C ARG A 75 19.10 3.29 -6.05
N ALA A 76 18.08 4.14 -5.82
CA ALA A 76 18.19 5.23 -4.87
C ALA A 76 18.54 4.70 -3.48
N ALA A 77 19.57 5.27 -2.85
CA ALA A 77 20.08 4.80 -1.56
C ALA A 77 19.08 5.05 -0.42
N ASP A 78 18.39 6.19 -0.42
CA ASP A 78 17.40 6.56 0.58
C ASP A 78 15.99 6.56 -0.04
N ARG A 79 15.38 5.39 -0.11
CA ARG A 79 14.04 5.18 -0.64
C ARG A 79 13.01 4.84 0.43
N GLY A 80 13.37 5.01 1.70
CA GLY A 80 12.45 4.86 2.83
C GLY A 80 11.84 3.46 2.95
N VAL A 81 12.63 2.41 2.74
CA VAL A 81 12.18 1.01 2.89
C VAL A 81 11.79 0.75 4.33
N VAL A 82 10.59 0.27 4.55
CA VAL A 82 10.03 -0.03 5.88
C VAL A 82 9.62 -1.49 6.06
N VAL A 83 9.32 -2.19 4.96
CA VAL A 83 9.01 -3.63 4.96
C VAL A 83 9.61 -4.25 3.71
N GLU A 84 10.08 -5.48 3.81
CA GLU A 84 10.46 -6.33 2.68
C GLU A 84 9.70 -7.64 2.74
N GLY A 85 9.46 -8.25 1.57
CA GLY A 85 8.83 -9.56 1.49
C GLY A 85 9.23 -10.33 0.23
N PRO A 86 8.92 -11.63 0.18
CA PRO A 86 9.24 -12.48 -0.95
C PRO A 86 8.30 -12.24 -2.16
N VAL A 87 8.78 -12.59 -3.36
CA VAL A 87 8.00 -12.59 -4.60
C VAL A 87 7.84 -14.03 -5.10
N GLY A 88 6.62 -14.42 -5.41
CA GLY A 88 6.26 -15.70 -6.02
C GLY A 88 6.25 -16.88 -5.04
N LEU A 89 7.36 -17.16 -4.34
CA LEU A 89 7.45 -18.22 -3.34
C LEU A 89 8.16 -17.73 -2.08
N PRO A 90 7.67 -18.11 -0.86
CA PRO A 90 8.24 -17.62 0.41
C PRO A 90 9.75 -17.83 0.53
N TRP A 91 10.24 -19.00 0.15
CA TRP A 91 11.66 -19.35 0.27
C TRP A 91 12.57 -18.60 -0.71
N LEU A 92 12.02 -18.04 -1.80
CA LEU A 92 12.78 -17.22 -2.75
C LEU A 92 13.21 -15.88 -2.16
N GLY A 93 12.52 -15.39 -1.13
CA GLY A 93 12.85 -14.14 -0.45
C GLY A 93 14.27 -14.07 0.15
N ARG A 94 14.99 -15.22 0.26
CA ARG A 94 16.41 -15.23 0.61
C ARG A 94 17.31 -14.60 -0.47
N PHE A 95 16.83 -14.48 -1.70
CA PHE A 95 17.55 -13.87 -2.81
C PHE A 95 16.98 -12.47 -3.10
N ALA A 96 17.82 -11.46 -3.17
CA ALA A 96 17.41 -10.08 -3.40
C ALA A 96 16.57 -9.89 -4.69
N ALA A 97 16.86 -10.66 -5.76
CA ALA A 97 16.12 -10.61 -7.01
C ALA A 97 14.64 -11.03 -6.89
N PHE A 98 14.29 -11.73 -5.81
CA PHE A 98 12.93 -12.21 -5.53
C PHE A 98 12.35 -11.56 -4.27
N ARG A 99 12.70 -10.31 -4.00
CA ARG A 99 12.13 -9.50 -2.93
C ARG A 99 11.44 -8.27 -3.48
N TYR A 100 10.43 -7.83 -2.75
CA TYR A 100 9.82 -6.52 -2.90
C TYR A 100 10.10 -5.69 -1.66
N GLU A 101 9.93 -4.38 -1.82
CA GLU A 101 10.02 -3.38 -0.76
C GLU A 101 8.70 -2.62 -0.65
N VAL A 102 8.27 -2.37 0.57
CA VAL A 102 7.28 -1.34 0.88
C VAL A 102 8.06 -0.10 1.28
N ARG A 103 7.81 0.99 0.61
CA ARG A 103 8.52 2.25 0.76
C ARG A 103 7.62 3.32 1.34
N ARG A 104 8.14 4.06 2.30
CA ARG A 104 7.60 5.33 2.78
C ARG A 104 8.66 6.39 2.49
N TRP A 105 8.69 6.83 1.26
CA TRP A 105 9.77 7.64 0.72
C TRP A 105 9.45 9.13 0.79
N ARG A 106 10.09 9.85 1.71
CA ARG A 106 9.96 11.31 1.82
C ARG A 106 10.54 11.97 0.57
N ALA A 107 9.81 12.89 -0.05
CA ALA A 107 10.13 13.52 -1.32
C ALA A 107 10.43 12.52 -2.47
N GLY A 108 9.96 11.26 -2.35
CA GLY A 108 10.16 10.22 -3.34
C GLY A 108 9.51 10.52 -4.69
N VAL A 109 9.81 9.69 -5.67
CA VAL A 109 9.25 9.77 -7.02
C VAL A 109 8.48 8.49 -7.32
N ILE A 110 7.25 8.63 -7.78
CA ILE A 110 6.48 7.51 -8.34
C ILE A 110 7.02 7.29 -9.75
N PRO A 111 7.59 6.11 -10.05
CA PRO A 111 7.97 5.77 -11.42
C PRO A 111 6.75 5.83 -12.33
N ASP A 112 6.96 6.27 -13.57
CA ASP A 112 5.92 6.33 -14.60
C ASP A 112 4.67 7.16 -14.23
N LEU A 113 4.82 8.14 -13.34
CA LEU A 113 3.74 9.04 -12.92
C LEU A 113 3.04 9.73 -14.10
N ALA A 114 3.78 9.99 -15.18
CA ALA A 114 3.25 10.59 -16.41
C ALA A 114 2.22 9.69 -17.14
N GLU A 115 2.21 8.38 -16.84
CA GLU A 115 1.26 7.42 -17.39
C GLU A 115 0.03 7.21 -16.47
N ALA A 116 -0.06 7.94 -15.35
CA ALA A 116 -1.20 7.84 -14.44
C ALA A 116 -2.50 8.22 -15.16
N VAL A 117 -3.52 7.37 -15.00
CA VAL A 117 -4.82 7.54 -15.63
C VAL A 117 -5.71 8.40 -14.74
N ASP A 118 -6.42 9.35 -15.37
CA ASP A 118 -7.35 10.30 -14.72
C ASP A 118 -6.70 11.18 -13.62
N GLY A 119 -5.36 11.34 -13.64
CA GLY A 119 -4.60 12.16 -12.69
C GLY A 119 -4.60 11.62 -11.26
N PRO A 120 -4.14 12.43 -10.28
CA PRO A 120 -4.25 12.07 -8.88
C PRO A 120 -5.71 12.15 -8.39
N HIS A 121 -6.18 11.07 -7.77
CA HIS A 121 -7.47 11.07 -7.08
C HIS A 121 -7.28 11.48 -5.63
N LEU A 122 -7.84 12.62 -5.21
CA LEU A 122 -7.86 13.00 -3.81
C LEU A 122 -8.80 12.05 -3.04
N VAL A 123 -8.23 11.17 -2.22
CA VAL A 123 -8.99 10.21 -1.40
C VAL A 123 -9.51 10.87 -0.12
N GLY A 124 -8.77 11.85 0.39
CA GLY A 124 -9.16 12.64 1.55
C GLY A 124 -8.12 13.70 1.88
N ASP A 125 -8.55 14.76 2.56
CA ASP A 125 -7.75 15.91 2.98
C ASP A 125 -7.60 16.03 4.51
N ASP A 126 -8.04 15.00 5.24
CA ASP A 126 -7.95 14.93 6.69
C ASP A 126 -6.51 14.57 7.14
N ALA A 127 -5.89 15.50 7.88
CA ALA A 127 -4.52 15.35 8.37
C ALA A 127 -4.36 14.18 9.37
N ALA A 128 -5.38 13.87 10.18
CA ALA A 128 -5.31 12.78 11.14
C ALA A 128 -5.31 11.42 10.42
N ARG A 129 -6.13 11.28 9.36
CA ARG A 129 -6.12 10.07 8.52
C ARG A 129 -4.82 9.92 7.75
N ALA A 130 -4.27 11.03 7.22
CA ALA A 130 -2.98 11.02 6.54
C ALA A 130 -1.83 10.58 7.48
N ARG A 131 -1.76 11.11 8.72
CA ARG A 131 -0.79 10.66 9.73
C ARG A 131 -0.96 9.19 10.05
N ARG A 132 -2.21 8.78 10.32
CA ARG A 132 -2.52 7.39 10.62
C ARG A 132 -2.10 6.45 9.49
N LEU A 133 -2.28 6.84 8.24
CA LEU A 133 -1.82 6.06 7.09
C LEU A 133 -0.31 5.88 7.15
N LEU A 134 0.46 6.95 7.35
CA LEU A 134 1.92 6.88 7.45
C LEU A 134 2.41 6.00 8.61
N GLU A 135 1.70 5.99 9.75
CA GLU A 135 1.98 5.13 10.90
C GLU A 135 1.72 3.64 10.60
N LEU A 136 0.79 3.36 9.70
CA LEU A 136 0.43 2.00 9.31
C LEU A 136 1.42 1.38 8.32
N VAL A 137 2.11 2.19 7.50
CA VAL A 137 3.01 1.65 6.46
C VAL A 137 4.03 0.64 7.00
N PRO A 138 4.77 0.90 8.09
CA PRO A 138 5.72 -0.07 8.65
C PRO A 138 5.05 -1.30 9.31
N GLN A 139 3.72 -1.28 9.45
CA GLN A 139 2.93 -2.40 9.99
C GLN A 139 2.34 -3.29 8.88
N ALA A 140 2.68 -3.02 7.61
CA ALA A 140 2.23 -3.85 6.51
C ALA A 140 2.74 -5.28 6.66
N PRO A 141 1.89 -6.31 6.43
CA PRO A 141 2.32 -7.69 6.57
C PRO A 141 3.30 -8.06 5.44
N PRO A 142 4.43 -8.74 5.74
CA PRO A 142 5.43 -9.16 4.76
C PRO A 142 5.00 -10.43 4.01
N VAL A 143 3.82 -10.40 3.41
CA VAL A 143 3.19 -11.54 2.70
C VAL A 143 3.83 -11.71 1.32
N THR A 144 3.85 -12.93 0.80
CA THR A 144 4.43 -13.22 -0.52
C THR A 144 3.63 -12.54 -1.65
N TRP A 145 4.31 -11.68 -2.43
CA TRP A 145 3.72 -11.04 -3.59
C TRP A 145 3.27 -12.06 -4.64
N GLY A 146 2.06 -11.89 -5.15
CA GLY A 146 1.45 -12.75 -6.17
C GLY A 146 0.76 -14.00 -5.61
N ARG A 147 0.66 -14.15 -4.28
CA ARG A 147 0.00 -15.28 -3.64
C ARG A 147 -1.14 -14.86 -2.72
N ASP A 148 -2.08 -15.77 -2.50
CA ASP A 148 -3.17 -15.61 -1.53
C ASP A 148 -2.87 -16.40 -0.24
N GLU A 149 -1.76 -16.08 0.43
CA GLU A 149 -1.38 -16.72 1.71
C GLU A 149 -2.36 -16.38 2.84
N LEU A 150 -2.99 -15.22 2.75
CA LEU A 150 -3.96 -14.74 3.75
C LEU A 150 -5.37 -15.30 3.54
N ARG A 151 -5.57 -16.12 2.50
CA ARG A 151 -6.89 -16.68 2.15
C ARG A 151 -7.97 -15.62 2.06
N THR A 152 -7.69 -14.57 1.31
CA THR A 152 -8.57 -13.43 1.09
C THR A 152 -9.41 -13.55 -0.18
N GLY A 153 -9.11 -14.56 -1.01
CA GLY A 153 -9.73 -14.78 -2.32
C GLY A 153 -9.05 -14.03 -3.46
N ASP A 154 -7.98 -13.25 -3.17
CA ASP A 154 -7.19 -12.52 -4.15
C ASP A 154 -5.71 -12.49 -3.73
N MET A 155 -4.82 -12.19 -4.68
CA MET A 155 -3.39 -12.15 -4.43
C MET A 155 -2.96 -10.92 -3.61
N TRP A 156 -1.84 -11.03 -2.89
CA TRP A 156 -1.16 -9.90 -2.27
C TRP A 156 -0.24 -9.20 -3.27
N ASN A 157 -0.35 -7.86 -3.39
CA ASN A 157 0.49 -7.01 -4.23
C ASN A 157 0.37 -5.52 -3.82
N SER A 158 0.86 -4.59 -4.67
CA SER A 158 0.78 -3.15 -4.42
C SER A 158 -0.67 -2.67 -4.16
N ASN A 159 -1.63 -3.15 -4.94
CA ASN A 159 -3.03 -2.78 -4.76
C ASN A 159 -3.59 -3.25 -3.42
N SER A 160 -3.20 -4.44 -2.96
CA SER A 160 -3.60 -4.96 -1.65
C SER A 160 -3.05 -4.10 -0.52
N LEU A 161 -1.79 -3.71 -0.60
CA LEU A 161 -1.16 -2.80 0.36
C LEU A 161 -1.92 -1.48 0.44
N ILE A 162 -2.17 -0.84 -0.72
CA ILE A 162 -2.82 0.48 -0.77
C ILE A 162 -4.26 0.39 -0.26
N ALA A 163 -5.04 -0.61 -0.69
CA ALA A 163 -6.40 -0.81 -0.20
C ALA A 163 -6.44 -1.03 1.33
N TRP A 164 -5.50 -1.83 1.85
CA TRP A 164 -5.37 -2.08 3.28
C TRP A 164 -5.03 -0.81 4.07
N LEU A 165 -4.06 -0.01 3.59
CA LEU A 165 -3.65 1.23 4.23
C LEU A 165 -4.81 2.24 4.29
N LEU A 166 -5.50 2.46 3.17
CA LEU A 166 -6.64 3.39 3.09
C LEU A 166 -7.78 2.95 4.01
N ALA A 167 -8.16 1.68 3.97
CA ALA A 167 -9.23 1.16 4.82
C ALA A 167 -8.88 1.23 6.31
N CYS A 168 -7.64 0.86 6.69
CA CYS A 168 -7.19 0.89 8.09
C CYS A 168 -6.99 2.30 8.64
N SER A 169 -6.72 3.28 7.79
CA SER A 169 -6.63 4.70 8.17
C SER A 169 -7.99 5.41 8.21
N GLY A 170 -9.07 4.74 7.80
CA GLY A 170 -10.44 5.23 7.94
C GLY A 170 -10.96 6.04 6.75
N HIS A 171 -10.36 5.85 5.56
CA HIS A 171 -10.90 6.41 4.32
C HIS A 171 -12.16 5.65 3.87
N ASP A 172 -13.07 6.33 3.16
CA ASP A 172 -14.30 5.70 2.64
C ASP A 172 -13.99 4.90 1.36
N MET A 173 -13.84 3.60 1.53
CA MET A 173 -13.50 2.70 0.43
C MET A 173 -14.64 2.47 -0.58
N ARG A 174 -15.84 3.00 -0.33
CA ARG A 174 -16.96 2.90 -1.29
C ARG A 174 -16.79 3.85 -2.47
N THR A 175 -16.00 4.91 -2.29
CA THR A 175 -15.74 5.94 -3.31
C THR A 175 -14.40 5.72 -4.02
N VAL A 176 -13.62 4.72 -3.60
CA VAL A 176 -12.27 4.46 -4.11
C VAL A 176 -12.23 3.14 -4.87
N GLY A 177 -11.88 3.21 -6.14
CA GLY A 177 -11.75 2.05 -7.00
C GLY A 177 -10.93 2.35 -8.27
N PRO A 178 -10.57 1.32 -9.05
CA PRO A 178 -9.84 1.52 -10.28
C PRO A 178 -10.68 2.30 -11.31
N PRO A 179 -10.02 2.91 -12.33
CA PRO A 179 -10.70 3.61 -13.42
C PRO A 179 -11.80 2.77 -14.08
N ALA A 180 -12.77 3.43 -14.69
CA ALA A 180 -13.91 2.78 -15.35
C ALA A 180 -13.42 1.72 -16.36
N ARG A 181 -14.01 0.52 -16.31
CA ARG A 181 -13.64 -0.65 -17.11
C ARG A 181 -12.26 -1.24 -16.80
N GLY A 182 -11.51 -0.68 -15.83
CA GLY A 182 -10.24 -1.18 -15.35
C GLY A 182 -10.38 -2.12 -14.16
N ARG A 183 -9.27 -2.75 -13.79
CA ARG A 183 -9.17 -3.65 -12.65
C ARG A 183 -7.87 -3.44 -11.90
N ALA A 184 -7.94 -3.60 -10.59
CA ALA A 184 -6.81 -3.60 -9.68
C ALA A 184 -6.73 -4.97 -8.97
N PRO A 185 -6.07 -5.99 -9.59
CA PRO A 185 -5.88 -7.29 -8.94
C PRO A 185 -5.26 -7.10 -7.56
N GLY A 186 -5.73 -7.87 -6.58
CA GLY A 186 -5.26 -7.75 -5.20
C GLY A 186 -6.02 -6.70 -4.34
N TRP A 187 -6.75 -5.77 -4.94
CA TRP A 187 -7.47 -4.73 -4.19
C TRP A 187 -8.38 -5.33 -3.11
N GLN A 188 -9.11 -6.37 -3.47
CA GLN A 188 -10.03 -7.05 -2.55
C GLN A 188 -9.29 -7.71 -1.39
N ALA A 189 -8.10 -8.26 -1.61
CA ALA A 189 -7.29 -8.84 -0.53
C ALA A 189 -6.96 -7.83 0.57
N GLY A 190 -6.61 -6.60 0.17
CA GLY A 190 -6.37 -5.52 1.12
C GLY A 190 -7.59 -5.17 1.96
N LEU A 191 -8.77 -5.06 1.33
CA LEU A 191 -10.03 -4.76 2.02
C LEU A 191 -10.42 -5.86 3.02
N VAL A 192 -10.32 -7.13 2.61
CA VAL A 192 -10.60 -8.28 3.50
C VAL A 192 -9.65 -8.30 4.70
N LEU A 193 -8.37 -8.04 4.48
CA LEU A 193 -7.39 -7.98 5.57
C LEU A 193 -7.67 -6.81 6.54
N ALA A 194 -8.06 -5.65 6.02
CA ALA A 194 -8.43 -4.51 6.84
C ALA A 194 -9.66 -4.80 7.70
N ALA A 195 -10.69 -5.43 7.14
CA ALA A 195 -11.90 -5.84 7.87
C ALA A 195 -11.55 -6.79 9.03
N ARG A 196 -10.74 -7.84 8.77
CA ARG A 196 -10.29 -8.78 9.83
C ARG A 196 -9.53 -8.07 10.95
N ARG A 197 -8.67 -7.11 10.61
CA ARG A 197 -7.96 -6.32 11.62
C ARG A 197 -8.90 -5.50 12.49
N GLN A 198 -9.95 -4.92 11.92
CA GLN A 198 -10.95 -4.14 12.66
C GLN A 198 -11.78 -5.04 13.58
N GLU A 199 -12.18 -6.22 13.11
CA GLU A 199 -12.91 -7.22 13.90
C GLU A 199 -12.07 -7.69 15.09
N GLY A 200 -10.80 -8.04 14.88
CA GLY A 200 -9.87 -8.41 15.93
C GLY A 200 -9.69 -7.33 17.00
N ARG A 201 -9.71 -6.05 16.62
CA ARG A 201 -9.65 -4.93 17.57
C ARG A 201 -10.93 -4.75 18.37
N ARG A 202 -12.09 -5.02 17.79
CA ARG A 202 -13.38 -4.95 18.48
C ARG A 202 -13.57 -6.12 19.46
N SER A 203 -13.02 -7.29 19.13
CA SER A 203 -13.12 -8.51 19.93
C SER A 203 -12.15 -8.56 21.10
N CYS A 204 -11.14 -7.69 21.16
CA CYS A 204 -10.22 -7.54 22.29
C CYS A 204 -10.62 -6.27 23.07
N PRO A 205 -11.49 -6.36 24.11
CA PRO A 205 -11.80 -5.22 24.95
C PRO A 205 -10.50 -4.76 25.59
N GLN A 206 -10.23 -3.44 25.51
CA GLN A 206 -9.14 -2.82 26.25
C GLN A 206 -9.24 -3.31 27.70
N ARG A 207 -8.26 -4.10 28.15
CA ARG A 207 -8.06 -4.29 29.57
C ARG A 207 -7.84 -2.89 30.11
N HIS A 208 -8.82 -2.36 30.82
CA HIS A 208 -8.63 -1.16 31.63
C HIS A 208 -7.40 -1.43 32.47
N ALA A 209 -6.31 -0.72 32.22
CA ALA A 209 -5.24 -0.58 33.17
C ALA A 209 -5.89 0.06 34.41
N GLY A 210 -6.16 -0.75 35.42
CA GLY A 210 -6.61 -0.28 36.70
C GLY A 210 -5.55 0.67 37.28
N PRO A 211 -5.95 1.62 38.17
CA PRO A 211 -5.07 2.65 38.72
C PRO A 211 -3.97 2.13 39.65
N ASP A 212 -3.73 0.82 39.80
CA ASP A 212 -2.86 0.22 40.79
C ASP A 212 -1.47 -0.23 40.34
N ALA A 213 -0.93 0.34 39.26
CA ALA A 213 0.43 0.03 38.80
C ALA A 213 1.49 1.09 39.22
N GLN A 214 1.26 1.80 40.31
CA GLN A 214 2.27 2.69 40.92
C GLN A 214 2.62 2.24 42.34
N LEU A 215 3.22 1.10 42.49
CA LEU A 215 3.93 0.72 43.72
C LEU A 215 4.68 -0.58 43.46
N VAL A 216 5.90 -0.52 43.01
CA VAL A 216 7.06 -1.36 43.34
C VAL A 216 8.20 -1.05 42.38
N GLN A 217 9.07 -0.12 42.73
CA GLN A 217 10.48 -0.16 42.36
C GLN A 217 11.32 0.70 43.31
N ARG A 218 11.62 0.13 44.44
CA ARG A 218 12.86 0.41 45.17
C ARG A 218 13.43 -0.94 45.55
N VAL A 219 14.41 -1.40 44.80
CA VAL A 219 15.37 -2.40 45.25
C VAL A 219 16.74 -1.76 45.11
N GLU A 220 17.28 -1.33 46.24
CA GLU A 220 18.67 -0.90 46.39
C GLU A 220 19.58 -2.10 46.25
N TRP A 221 20.58 -1.99 45.38
CA TRP A 221 21.74 -2.91 45.37
C TRP A 221 22.83 -2.31 46.25
N ARG A 222 23.21 -3.03 47.29
CA ARG A 222 24.49 -2.92 48.00
C ARG A 222 25.48 -3.89 47.42
#